data_39211a7abc3ca16f38ce43120fcdb95e
#
_entry.id   39211a7abc3ca16f38ce43120fcdb95e
#
_cell.length_a   1.000
_cell.length_b   1.000
_cell.length_c   1.000
_cell.angle_alpha   90.00
_cell.angle_beta   90.00
_cell.angle_gamma   90.00
#
_symmetry.space_group_name_H-M   'P 1'
#
loop_
_entity.id
_entity.type
_entity.pdbx_description
1 polymer ?
#
loop_
_entity_poly.entity_id
_entity_poly.type
_entity_poly.pdbx_seq_one_letter_code
_entity_poly.pdbx_strand_id
1 'polypeptide(L)'
;MQRREFITATVGMAAAVASASQAFAQDYPDAGAIKKMPVGEGAAGAAKKGIEGEAGAVKKGVKGVIEKITEAIGGGEMEEMHPPKYKALEDSASKCVVTGNDCLRHCYGMFSMKDTSMAACANAAFQLVAACAALNTLAAVNSEHTSHLAKTVEMICNDCKKECDKFPKITECKDCGDACKACADECQKIAT
;
A
#
# COMPACT_ATOMS: atom_id res chain seq x y z
N MET A 1 -39.03 -3.25 37.67
CA MET A 1 -37.60 -2.85 37.62
C MET A 1 -37.51 -1.52 36.87
N GLN A 2 -37.10 -0.48 37.55
CA GLN A 2 -37.33 0.89 37.10
C GLN A 2 -36.18 1.39 36.19
N ARG A 3 -36.54 1.99 35.05
CA ARG A 3 -35.65 2.55 34.02
C ARG A 3 -34.82 3.79 34.47
N ARG A 4 -34.79 4.10 35.75
CA ARG A 4 -34.18 5.34 36.29
C ARG A 4 -32.75 5.17 36.80
N GLU A 5 -32.26 3.95 36.97
CA GLU A 5 -30.88 3.73 37.49
C GLU A 5 -29.78 3.62 36.45
N PHE A 6 -30.15 3.58 35.15
CA PHE A 6 -29.13 3.44 34.06
C PHE A 6 -28.49 4.76 33.60
N ILE A 7 -29.05 5.91 34.05
CA ILE A 7 -28.56 7.23 33.54
C ILE A 7 -27.44 7.82 34.40
N THR A 8 -27.28 7.37 35.63
CA THR A 8 -26.27 7.94 36.55
C THR A 8 -24.88 7.30 36.45
N ALA A 9 -24.71 6.17 35.76
CA ALA A 9 -23.42 5.49 35.61
C ALA A 9 -22.60 5.97 34.40
N THR A 10 -23.21 6.67 33.44
CA THR A 10 -22.52 7.11 32.21
C THR A 10 -21.88 8.51 32.25
N VAL A 11 -22.17 9.31 33.29
CA VAL A 11 -21.59 10.65 33.39
C VAL A 11 -20.19 10.66 34.03
N GLY A 12 -19.80 9.56 34.70
CA GLY A 12 -18.49 9.44 35.37
C GLY A 12 -17.32 9.08 34.46
N MET A 13 -17.55 8.50 33.26
CA MET A 13 -16.48 8.06 32.37
C MET A 13 -16.06 9.08 31.32
N ALA A 14 -16.82 10.14 31.08
CA ALA A 14 -16.47 11.16 30.09
C ALA A 14 -15.38 12.14 30.54
N ALA A 15 -15.13 12.25 31.85
CA ALA A 15 -14.13 13.16 32.38
C ALA A 15 -12.70 12.61 32.42
N ALA A 16 -12.50 11.29 32.32
CA ALA A 16 -11.18 10.66 32.38
C ALA A 16 -10.45 10.58 31.03
N VAL A 17 -11.16 10.74 29.90
CA VAL A 17 -10.56 10.64 28.56
C VAL A 17 -10.00 12.00 28.08
N ALA A 18 -10.49 13.12 28.65
CA ALA A 18 -10.04 14.45 28.25
C ALA A 18 -8.64 14.84 28.81
N SER A 19 -8.15 14.17 29.85
CA SER A 19 -6.85 14.48 30.45
C SER A 19 -5.66 13.71 29.83
N ALA A 20 -5.91 12.64 29.07
CA ALA A 20 -4.83 11.89 28.41
C ALA A 20 -4.40 12.49 27.06
N SER A 21 -5.22 13.34 26.45
CA SER A 21 -4.91 13.96 25.15
C SER A 21 -3.96 15.16 25.22
N GLN A 22 -3.71 15.70 26.41
CA GLN A 22 -2.83 16.88 26.57
C GLN A 22 -1.36 16.53 26.86
N ALA A 23 -1.06 15.27 27.17
CA ALA A 23 0.32 14.85 27.48
C ALA A 23 1.17 14.52 26.24
N PHE A 24 0.58 14.39 25.05
CA PHE A 24 1.32 14.05 23.81
C PHE A 24 1.65 15.24 22.91
N ALA A 25 1.31 16.46 23.29
CA ALA A 25 1.48 17.65 22.45
C ALA A 25 2.75 18.48 22.75
N GLN A 26 3.63 18.05 23.65
CA GLN A 26 4.73 18.89 24.14
C GLN A 26 6.14 18.52 23.69
N ASP A 27 6.34 17.53 22.84
CA ASP A 27 7.69 17.14 22.39
C ASP A 27 7.85 17.06 20.85
N TYR A 28 7.13 17.91 20.09
CA TYR A 28 7.47 18.08 18.68
C TYR A 28 8.32 19.36 18.56
N PRO A 29 9.61 19.24 18.20
CA PRO A 29 10.44 20.43 17.96
C PRO A 29 9.87 21.20 16.77
N ASP A 30 9.75 22.51 16.99
CA ASP A 30 9.25 23.52 16.07
C ASP A 30 9.78 23.31 14.62
N ALA A 31 8.86 23.13 13.68
CA ALA A 31 9.15 22.92 12.25
C ALA A 31 9.75 24.18 11.55
N GLY A 32 10.18 25.19 12.32
CA GLY A 32 10.74 26.46 11.85
C GLY A 32 12.23 26.48 11.54
N ALA A 33 12.99 25.39 11.78
CA ALA A 33 14.44 25.39 11.69
C ALA A 33 15.02 24.52 10.57
N ILE A 34 14.33 24.29 9.46
CA ILE A 34 14.98 23.74 8.26
C ILE A 34 15.75 24.90 7.58
N LYS A 35 16.98 25.11 8.03
CA LYS A 35 17.98 25.94 7.35
C LYS A 35 18.10 25.45 5.90
N LYS A 36 17.80 26.32 4.93
CA LYS A 36 18.09 26.10 3.51
C LYS A 36 19.54 25.71 3.37
N MET A 37 19.81 24.46 3.04
CA MET A 37 21.12 24.05 2.56
C MET A 37 21.30 24.64 1.15
N PRO A 38 22.45 25.30 0.86
CA PRO A 38 22.71 25.81 -0.48
C PRO A 38 22.84 24.63 -1.43
N VAL A 39 22.02 24.60 -2.47
CA VAL A 39 22.20 23.70 -3.62
C VAL A 39 23.44 24.17 -4.34
N GLY A 40 24.53 23.41 -4.25
CA GLY A 40 25.75 23.68 -5.00
C GLY A 40 25.50 23.46 -6.47
N GLU A 41 25.41 24.55 -7.25
CA GLU A 41 25.57 24.54 -8.70
C GLU A 41 27.03 24.27 -9.00
N GLY A 42 27.34 23.16 -9.67
CA GLY A 42 28.65 22.96 -10.25
C GLY A 42 29.16 21.53 -10.14
N ALA A 43 28.73 20.65 -11.04
CA ALA A 43 29.52 19.51 -11.57
C ALA A 43 28.69 18.64 -12.54
N ALA A 44 28.00 19.24 -13.48
CA ALA A 44 27.27 18.52 -14.54
C ALA A 44 28.01 18.62 -15.88
N GLY A 45 29.33 18.30 -15.93
CA GLY A 45 30.09 18.52 -17.15
C GLY A 45 31.17 17.52 -17.53
N ALA A 46 31.52 16.55 -16.69
CA ALA A 46 32.73 15.75 -16.96
C ALA A 46 32.61 14.21 -16.80
N ALA A 47 31.43 13.65 -16.61
CA ALA A 47 31.29 12.20 -16.35
C ALA A 47 30.53 11.41 -17.42
N LYS A 48 30.41 11.88 -18.66
CA LYS A 48 29.60 11.19 -19.69
C LYS A 48 30.40 10.36 -20.70
N LYS A 49 31.68 10.12 -20.51
CA LYS A 49 32.50 9.40 -21.49
C LYS A 49 33.28 8.18 -21.00
N GLY A 50 33.05 7.72 -19.76
CA GLY A 50 33.78 6.59 -19.16
C GLY A 50 32.94 5.37 -18.71
N ILE A 51 31.60 5.41 -18.73
CA ILE A 51 30.80 4.41 -18.04
C ILE A 51 30.19 3.32 -18.97
N GLU A 52 30.22 3.50 -20.29
CA GLU A 52 29.61 2.53 -21.22
C GLU A 52 30.47 1.27 -21.49
N GLY A 53 31.75 1.27 -21.16
CA GLY A 53 32.66 0.11 -21.36
C GLY A 53 32.67 -0.90 -20.21
N GLU A 54 32.48 -0.46 -18.98
CA GLU A 54 32.62 -1.34 -17.80
C GLU A 54 31.33 -2.07 -17.39
N ALA A 55 30.15 -1.54 -17.74
CA ALA A 55 28.87 -2.16 -17.39
C ALA A 55 28.64 -3.52 -18.10
N GLY A 56 29.26 -3.74 -19.26
CA GLY A 56 29.18 -5.01 -19.99
C GLY A 56 30.03 -6.13 -19.39
N ALA A 57 31.21 -5.79 -18.88
CA ALA A 57 32.14 -6.75 -18.28
C ALA A 57 31.66 -7.22 -16.89
N VAL A 58 31.12 -6.31 -16.09
CA VAL A 58 30.56 -6.62 -14.76
C VAL A 58 29.33 -7.52 -14.86
N LYS A 59 28.42 -7.29 -15.84
CA LYS A 59 27.24 -8.16 -16.05
C LYS A 59 27.65 -9.59 -16.45
N LYS A 60 28.69 -9.77 -17.27
CA LYS A 60 29.19 -11.09 -17.65
C LYS A 60 29.87 -11.82 -16.50
N GLY A 61 30.63 -11.10 -15.66
CA GLY A 61 31.28 -11.65 -14.47
C GLY A 61 30.28 -12.10 -13.41
N VAL A 62 29.28 -11.27 -13.13
CA VAL A 62 28.23 -11.58 -12.12
C VAL A 62 27.41 -12.79 -12.56
N LYS A 63 27.02 -12.89 -13.84
CA LYS A 63 26.26 -14.05 -14.36
C LYS A 63 27.05 -15.37 -14.21
N GLY A 64 28.33 -15.38 -14.52
CA GLY A 64 29.19 -16.58 -14.37
C GLY A 64 29.44 -16.96 -12.92
N VAL A 65 29.47 -15.99 -12.00
CA VAL A 65 29.58 -16.27 -10.54
C VAL A 65 28.26 -16.84 -10.00
N ILE A 66 27.12 -16.30 -10.42
CA ILE A 66 25.80 -16.81 -10.01
C ILE A 66 25.60 -18.25 -10.50
N GLU A 67 25.92 -18.55 -11.79
CA GLU A 67 25.85 -19.91 -12.32
C GLU A 67 26.71 -20.90 -11.54
N LYS A 68 27.97 -20.53 -11.22
CA LYS A 68 28.87 -21.39 -10.43
C LYS A 68 28.41 -21.58 -8.98
N ILE A 69 27.79 -20.55 -8.38
CA ILE A 69 27.22 -20.66 -7.03
C ILE A 69 25.99 -21.57 -7.06
N THR A 70 25.15 -21.47 -8.10
CA THR A 70 23.97 -22.32 -8.25
C THR A 70 24.34 -23.79 -8.46
N GLU A 71 25.41 -24.07 -9.24
CA GLU A 71 25.95 -25.44 -9.39
C GLU A 71 26.62 -25.97 -8.10
N ALA A 72 27.32 -25.09 -7.34
CA ALA A 72 28.01 -25.49 -6.13
C ALA A 72 27.05 -25.73 -4.92
N ILE A 73 25.88 -25.11 -4.93
CA ILE A 73 24.85 -25.30 -3.88
C ILE A 73 24.02 -26.58 -4.17
N GLY A 74 24.31 -27.28 -5.27
CA GLY A 74 23.52 -28.43 -5.69
C GLY A 74 22.10 -27.97 -5.97
N GLY A 75 21.81 -27.56 -7.22
CA GLY A 75 20.46 -27.22 -7.65
C GLY A 75 19.54 -28.43 -7.59
N GLY A 76 19.32 -28.98 -6.41
CA GLY A 76 18.15 -29.78 -6.12
C GLY A 76 16.99 -28.80 -6.19
N GLU A 77 16.07 -29.00 -7.14
CA GLU A 77 14.74 -28.43 -7.06
C GLU A 77 14.22 -28.77 -5.66
N MET A 78 14.27 -27.78 -4.75
CA MET A 78 13.51 -27.90 -3.51
C MET A 78 12.06 -27.86 -3.96
N GLU A 79 11.52 -29.06 -4.14
CA GLU A 79 10.10 -29.27 -4.38
C GLU A 79 9.36 -28.42 -3.35
N GLU A 80 8.63 -27.39 -3.82
CA GLU A 80 7.93 -26.46 -2.94
C GLU A 80 6.97 -27.27 -2.07
N MET A 81 7.37 -27.53 -0.82
CA MET A 81 6.64 -28.38 0.11
C MET A 81 5.25 -27.80 0.42
N HIS A 82 5.10 -26.49 0.20
CA HIS A 82 3.86 -25.73 0.42
C HIS A 82 3.64 -24.72 -0.71
N PRO A 83 3.16 -25.15 -1.89
CA PRO A 83 2.95 -24.25 -3.01
C PRO A 83 1.92 -23.17 -2.70
N PRO A 84 2.09 -21.94 -3.22
CA PRO A 84 1.17 -20.84 -2.98
C PRO A 84 -0.19 -21.13 -3.64
N LYS A 85 -1.22 -21.31 -2.82
CA LYS A 85 -2.59 -21.64 -3.27
C LYS A 85 -3.28 -20.46 -3.94
N TYR A 86 -2.96 -19.24 -3.51
CA TYR A 86 -3.65 -18.01 -3.89
C TYR A 86 -2.73 -16.99 -4.59
N LYS A 87 -1.72 -17.45 -5.34
CA LYS A 87 -0.69 -16.57 -5.91
C LYS A 87 -1.26 -15.43 -6.76
N ALA A 88 -2.22 -15.71 -7.64
CA ALA A 88 -2.84 -14.67 -8.48
C ALA A 88 -3.59 -13.62 -7.65
N LEU A 89 -4.26 -14.04 -6.58
CA LEU A 89 -4.93 -13.14 -5.64
C LEU A 89 -3.93 -12.30 -4.85
N GLU A 90 -2.86 -12.91 -4.35
CA GLU A 90 -1.77 -12.22 -3.64
C GLU A 90 -1.19 -11.11 -4.53
N ASP A 91 -0.84 -11.42 -5.77
CA ASP A 91 -0.27 -10.46 -6.71
C ASP A 91 -1.24 -9.31 -7.04
N SER A 92 -2.52 -9.62 -7.26
CA SER A 92 -3.53 -8.59 -7.54
C SER A 92 -3.83 -7.71 -6.34
N ALA A 93 -3.91 -8.28 -5.13
CA ALA A 93 -4.09 -7.52 -3.89
C ALA A 93 -2.87 -6.62 -3.61
N SER A 94 -1.65 -7.12 -3.81
CA SER A 94 -0.43 -6.33 -3.71
C SER A 94 -0.44 -5.14 -4.67
N LYS A 95 -0.89 -5.34 -5.91
CA LYS A 95 -1.03 -4.29 -6.90
C LYS A 95 -2.02 -3.20 -6.46
N CYS A 96 -3.16 -3.59 -5.86
CA CYS A 96 -4.13 -2.65 -5.29
C CYS A 96 -3.52 -1.80 -4.16
N VAL A 97 -2.69 -2.38 -3.30
CA VAL A 97 -1.99 -1.63 -2.23
C VAL A 97 -1.08 -0.55 -2.83
N VAL A 98 -0.29 -0.89 -3.83
CA VAL A 98 0.63 0.06 -4.48
C VAL A 98 -0.14 1.19 -5.17
N THR A 99 -1.06 0.84 -6.09
CA THR A 99 -1.80 1.85 -6.86
C THR A 99 -2.77 2.65 -6.00
N GLY A 100 -3.34 2.05 -4.95
CA GLY A 100 -4.17 2.74 -3.97
C GLY A 100 -3.40 3.79 -3.18
N ASN A 101 -2.15 3.50 -2.78
CA ASN A 101 -1.29 4.48 -2.12
C ASN A 101 -0.88 5.62 -3.07
N ASP A 102 -0.66 5.34 -4.36
CA ASP A 102 -0.38 6.39 -5.35
C ASP A 102 -1.61 7.30 -5.55
N CYS A 103 -2.81 6.72 -5.64
CA CYS A 103 -4.07 7.46 -5.68
C CYS A 103 -4.26 8.33 -4.43
N LEU A 104 -4.01 7.78 -3.22
CA LEU A 104 -4.06 8.54 -1.96
C LEU A 104 -3.07 9.71 -1.95
N ARG A 105 -1.83 9.48 -2.40
CA ARG A 105 -0.82 10.55 -2.49
C ARG A 105 -1.30 11.69 -3.38
N HIS A 106 -1.94 11.39 -4.52
CA HIS A 106 -2.55 12.39 -5.39
C HIS A 106 -3.68 13.15 -4.68
N CYS A 107 -4.63 12.43 -4.07
CA CYS A 107 -5.76 13.03 -3.35
C CYS A 107 -5.29 13.97 -2.22
N TYR A 108 -4.28 13.58 -1.44
CA TYR A 108 -3.71 14.42 -0.39
C TYR A 108 -3.00 15.67 -0.95
N GLY A 109 -2.40 15.55 -2.13
CA GLY A 109 -1.89 16.70 -2.87
C GLY A 109 -2.99 17.71 -3.21
N MET A 110 -4.17 17.25 -3.66
CA MET A 110 -5.33 18.10 -3.92
C MET A 110 -5.83 18.77 -2.63
N PHE A 111 -5.91 18.03 -1.52
CA PHE A 111 -6.33 18.58 -0.23
C PHE A 111 -5.40 19.67 0.29
N SER A 112 -4.08 19.54 0.07
CA SER A 112 -3.12 20.58 0.43
C SER A 112 -3.32 21.89 -0.35
N MET A 113 -3.92 21.79 -1.54
CA MET A 113 -4.37 22.93 -2.35
C MET A 113 -5.80 23.40 -2.02
N LYS A 114 -6.39 22.87 -0.93
CA LYS A 114 -7.78 23.13 -0.48
C LYS A 114 -8.85 22.63 -1.46
N ASP A 115 -8.50 21.73 -2.36
CA ASP A 115 -9.45 21.07 -3.26
C ASP A 115 -9.89 19.73 -2.65
N THR A 116 -11.14 19.65 -2.23
CA THR A 116 -11.75 18.46 -1.62
C THR A 116 -12.60 17.65 -2.59
N SER A 117 -12.57 17.94 -3.89
CA SER A 117 -13.37 17.25 -4.91
C SER A 117 -13.13 15.74 -4.94
N MET A 118 -11.95 15.29 -4.52
CA MET A 118 -11.56 13.88 -4.48
C MET A 118 -11.73 13.21 -3.10
N ALA A 119 -12.46 13.81 -2.16
CA ALA A 119 -12.58 13.26 -0.80
C ALA A 119 -13.20 11.85 -0.79
N ALA A 120 -14.21 11.58 -1.62
CA ALA A 120 -14.82 10.26 -1.74
C ALA A 120 -13.85 9.23 -2.31
N CYS A 121 -13.07 9.61 -3.34
CA CYS A 121 -12.02 8.75 -3.91
C CYS A 121 -10.93 8.43 -2.87
N ALA A 122 -10.47 9.42 -2.10
CA ALA A 122 -9.50 9.22 -1.04
C ALA A 122 -10.00 8.26 0.03
N ASN A 123 -11.27 8.40 0.46
CA ASN A 123 -11.86 7.50 1.45
C ASN A 123 -11.95 6.06 0.93
N ALA A 124 -12.37 5.88 -0.32
CA ALA A 124 -12.48 4.57 -0.94
C ALA A 124 -11.08 3.91 -1.11
N ALA A 125 -10.08 4.67 -1.57
CA ALA A 125 -8.71 4.20 -1.72
C ALA A 125 -8.07 3.83 -0.36
N PHE A 126 -8.36 4.58 0.71
CA PHE A 126 -7.89 4.26 2.06
C PHE A 126 -8.43 2.89 2.54
N GLN A 127 -9.73 2.66 2.36
CA GLN A 127 -10.36 1.37 2.70
C GLN A 127 -9.79 0.24 1.84
N LEU A 128 -9.59 0.47 0.53
CA LEU A 128 -8.99 -0.49 -0.39
C LEU A 128 -7.61 -0.94 0.08
N VAL A 129 -6.72 0.01 0.39
CA VAL A 129 -5.34 -0.28 0.80
C VAL A 129 -5.33 -1.16 2.05
N ALA A 130 -6.12 -0.82 3.08
CA ALA A 130 -6.19 -1.59 4.31
C ALA A 130 -6.73 -3.01 4.07
N ALA A 131 -7.81 -3.15 3.31
CA ALA A 131 -8.44 -4.44 3.03
C ALA A 131 -7.58 -5.35 2.15
N CYS A 132 -6.96 -4.79 1.08
CA CYS A 132 -6.08 -5.55 0.20
C CYS A 132 -4.78 -5.95 0.89
N ALA A 133 -4.22 -5.14 1.80
CA ALA A 133 -3.05 -5.53 2.59
C ALA A 133 -3.34 -6.74 3.49
N ALA A 134 -4.50 -6.75 4.15
CA ALA A 134 -4.93 -7.90 4.94
C ALA A 134 -5.15 -9.14 4.07
N LEU A 135 -5.81 -9.00 2.92
CA LEU A 135 -6.05 -10.10 1.98
C LEU A 135 -4.75 -10.68 1.44
N ASN A 136 -3.79 -9.82 1.06
CA ASN A 136 -2.47 -10.22 0.60
C ASN A 136 -1.77 -11.10 1.64
N THR A 137 -1.77 -10.67 2.90
CA THR A 137 -1.14 -11.42 4.01
C THR A 137 -1.78 -12.80 4.19
N LEU A 138 -3.12 -12.90 4.17
CA LEU A 138 -3.82 -14.18 4.33
C LEU A 138 -3.60 -15.09 3.11
N ALA A 139 -3.58 -14.54 1.91
CA ALA A 139 -3.33 -15.28 0.68
C ALA A 139 -1.91 -15.87 0.66
N ALA A 140 -0.90 -15.09 1.04
CA ALA A 140 0.50 -15.51 1.08
C ALA A 140 0.75 -16.71 2.01
N VAL A 141 0.01 -16.81 3.12
CA VAL A 141 0.15 -17.92 4.08
C VAL A 141 -0.86 -19.05 3.86
N ASN A 142 -1.56 -19.08 2.73
CA ASN A 142 -2.59 -20.08 2.41
C ASN A 142 -3.69 -20.20 3.50
N SER A 143 -4.08 -19.09 4.13
CA SER A 143 -5.06 -19.08 5.22
C SER A 143 -6.44 -19.61 4.77
N GLU A 144 -7.09 -20.38 5.60
CA GLU A 144 -8.48 -20.82 5.38
C GLU A 144 -9.48 -19.66 5.36
N HIS A 145 -9.14 -18.53 5.99
CA HIS A 145 -9.99 -17.33 6.03
C HIS A 145 -9.90 -16.47 4.75
N THR A 146 -9.00 -16.81 3.81
CA THR A 146 -8.77 -16.04 2.58
C THR A 146 -10.06 -15.89 1.77
N SER A 147 -10.84 -16.94 1.58
CA SER A 147 -12.10 -16.90 0.81
C SER A 147 -13.17 -16.02 1.45
N HIS A 148 -13.26 -16.01 2.77
CA HIS A 148 -14.21 -15.16 3.49
C HIS A 148 -13.85 -13.68 3.36
N LEU A 149 -12.55 -13.33 3.51
CA LEU A 149 -12.11 -11.95 3.35
C LEU A 149 -12.24 -11.49 1.89
N ALA A 150 -11.97 -12.36 0.92
CA ALA A 150 -12.08 -12.05 -0.50
C ALA A 150 -13.47 -11.53 -0.89
N LYS A 151 -14.56 -12.08 -0.32
CA LYS A 151 -15.93 -11.58 -0.55
C LYS A 151 -16.09 -10.10 -0.16
N THR A 152 -15.52 -9.69 0.96
CA THR A 152 -15.57 -8.31 1.43
C THR A 152 -14.66 -7.42 0.58
N VAL A 153 -13.46 -7.89 0.24
CA VAL A 153 -12.50 -7.14 -0.59
C VAL A 153 -13.02 -6.92 -2.01
N GLU A 154 -13.72 -7.89 -2.59
CA GLU A 154 -14.41 -7.73 -3.88
C GLU A 154 -15.33 -6.51 -3.88
N MET A 155 -16.18 -6.36 -2.85
CA MET A 155 -17.08 -5.21 -2.72
C MET A 155 -16.30 -3.89 -2.58
N ILE A 156 -15.26 -3.86 -1.74
CA ILE A 156 -14.42 -2.69 -1.53
C ILE A 156 -13.69 -2.29 -2.82
N CYS A 157 -13.17 -3.25 -3.58
CA CYS A 157 -12.55 -3.01 -4.88
C CYS A 157 -13.55 -2.39 -5.87
N ASN A 158 -14.76 -2.93 -5.95
CA ASN A 158 -15.81 -2.41 -6.84
C ASN A 158 -16.22 -0.99 -6.45
N ASP A 159 -16.31 -0.68 -5.17
CA ASP A 159 -16.66 0.67 -4.71
C ASP A 159 -15.51 1.67 -4.95
N CYS A 160 -14.26 1.27 -4.69
CA CYS A 160 -13.11 2.11 -5.02
C CYS A 160 -13.01 2.39 -6.52
N LYS A 161 -13.23 1.37 -7.36
CA LYS A 161 -13.25 1.55 -8.82
C LYS A 161 -14.29 2.58 -9.25
N LYS A 162 -15.52 2.53 -8.73
CA LYS A 162 -16.57 3.52 -9.05
C LYS A 162 -16.15 4.95 -8.72
N GLU A 163 -15.43 5.15 -7.60
CA GLU A 163 -14.93 6.47 -7.24
C GLU A 163 -13.77 6.91 -8.15
N CYS A 164 -12.86 6.02 -8.48
CA CYS A 164 -11.74 6.28 -9.40
C CYS A 164 -12.21 6.61 -10.83
N ASP A 165 -13.24 5.92 -11.32
CA ASP A 165 -13.81 6.12 -12.65
C ASP A 165 -14.40 7.54 -12.87
N LYS A 166 -14.65 8.30 -11.80
CA LYS A 166 -15.07 9.70 -11.88
C LYS A 166 -13.93 10.61 -12.35
N PHE A 167 -12.69 10.15 -12.29
CA PHE A 167 -11.49 10.92 -12.60
C PHE A 167 -10.63 10.26 -13.70
N PRO A 168 -11.18 10.01 -14.90
CA PRO A 168 -10.51 9.21 -15.94
C PRO A 168 -9.26 9.86 -16.54
N LYS A 169 -9.05 11.16 -16.29
CA LYS A 169 -7.89 11.91 -16.77
C LYS A 169 -6.70 11.87 -15.78
N ILE A 170 -6.92 11.38 -14.58
CA ILE A 170 -5.89 11.28 -13.54
C ILE A 170 -5.31 9.86 -13.60
N THR A 171 -4.04 9.76 -13.94
CA THR A 171 -3.34 8.47 -14.14
C THR A 171 -3.41 7.61 -12.89
N GLU A 172 -3.17 8.18 -11.71
CA GLU A 172 -3.20 7.46 -10.44
C GLU A 172 -4.60 6.88 -10.14
N CYS A 173 -5.67 7.59 -10.48
CA CYS A 173 -7.03 7.08 -10.32
C CYS A 173 -7.31 5.96 -11.32
N LYS A 174 -6.89 6.14 -12.59
CA LYS A 174 -7.06 5.12 -13.62
C LYS A 174 -6.34 3.82 -13.23
N ASP A 175 -5.07 3.89 -12.86
CA ASP A 175 -4.26 2.74 -12.49
C ASP A 175 -4.83 2.02 -11.25
N CYS A 176 -5.32 2.78 -10.25
CA CYS A 176 -6.00 2.23 -9.09
C CYS A 176 -7.31 1.53 -9.50
N GLY A 177 -8.14 2.13 -10.36
CA GLY A 177 -9.38 1.54 -10.85
C GLY A 177 -9.15 0.24 -11.65
N ASP A 178 -8.10 0.21 -12.48
CA ASP A 178 -7.72 -0.97 -13.25
C ASP A 178 -7.23 -2.10 -12.32
N ALA A 179 -6.44 -1.77 -11.29
CA ALA A 179 -6.01 -2.73 -10.27
C ALA A 179 -7.19 -3.26 -9.44
N CYS A 180 -8.14 -2.38 -9.06
CA CYS A 180 -9.36 -2.78 -8.36
C CYS A 180 -10.15 -3.81 -9.15
N LYS A 181 -10.33 -3.58 -10.47
CA LYS A 181 -11.02 -4.54 -11.33
C LYS A 181 -10.33 -5.90 -11.31
N ALA A 182 -9.03 -5.94 -11.53
CA ALA A 182 -8.27 -7.17 -11.57
C ALA A 182 -8.35 -7.93 -10.24
N CYS A 183 -8.26 -7.22 -9.10
CA CYS A 183 -8.36 -7.84 -7.78
C CYS A 183 -9.78 -8.36 -7.49
N ALA A 184 -10.83 -7.61 -7.88
CA ALA A 184 -12.21 -8.08 -7.73
C ALA A 184 -12.45 -9.36 -8.54
N ASP A 185 -11.95 -9.43 -9.79
CA ASP A 185 -12.06 -10.61 -10.65
C ASP A 185 -11.37 -11.84 -9.99
N GLU A 186 -10.21 -11.67 -9.34
CA GLU A 186 -9.53 -12.75 -8.60
C GLU A 186 -10.27 -13.13 -7.31
N CYS A 187 -10.78 -12.15 -6.57
CA CYS A 187 -11.60 -12.41 -5.39
C CYS A 187 -12.83 -13.26 -5.72
N GLN A 188 -13.52 -12.95 -6.81
CA GLN A 188 -14.72 -13.66 -7.25
C GLN A 188 -14.47 -15.15 -7.52
N LYS A 189 -13.28 -15.51 -8.04
CA LYS A 189 -12.93 -16.92 -8.34
C LYS A 189 -12.84 -17.79 -7.10
N ILE A 190 -12.55 -17.20 -5.93
CA ILE A 190 -12.32 -17.93 -4.69
C ILE A 190 -13.37 -17.66 -3.61
N ALA A 191 -14.25 -16.70 -3.84
CA ALA A 191 -15.38 -16.36 -2.96
C ALA A 191 -16.51 -17.39 -3.12
N THR A 192 -16.32 -18.57 -2.58
CA THR A 192 -17.33 -19.67 -2.58
C THR A 192 -18.15 -19.68 -1.29
#